data_0ff91e939c6dd0ce525080ec662e1244
#
_entry.id   0ff91e939c6dd0ce525080ec662e1244
#
_cell.length_a   1.000
_cell.length_b   1.000
_cell.length_c   1.000
_cell.angle_alpha   90.00
_cell.angle_beta   90.00
_cell.angle_gamma   90.00
#
_symmetry.space_group_name_H-M   'P 1'
#
loop_
_entity.id
_entity.type
_entity.pdbx_description
1 polymer ?
#
loop_
_entity_poly.entity_id
_entity_poly.type
_entity_poly.pdbx_seq_one_letter_code
_entity_poly.pdbx_strand_id
1 'polypeptide(L)'
;NVPELGAGANTRNPVWGATGNPFDPALNAGGSSGGSAAALACDMLPVCTGSDTGGSLRIPASKCGVVGFRPSPGLVPNSRRLLGWTPISVVGPMGRDVADTALQLAATAGESIADPLSYAIDALAFAST
;
A
#
# COMPACT_ATOMS: atom_id res chain seq x y z
N ASN A 1 -2.58 -4.59 -10.59
CA ASN A 1 -3.89 -5.24 -10.52
C ASN A 1 -4.44 -5.14 -9.09
N VAL A 2 -5.76 -5.07 -8.96
CA VAL A 2 -6.50 -5.02 -7.69
C VAL A 2 -7.76 -5.89 -7.83
N PRO A 3 -8.42 -6.30 -6.72
CA PRO A 3 -9.75 -6.92 -6.81
C PRO A 3 -10.77 -5.97 -7.40
N GLU A 4 -11.89 -6.50 -7.83
CA GLU A 4 -13.02 -5.70 -8.33
C GLU A 4 -13.43 -4.64 -7.30
N LEU A 5 -13.57 -3.39 -7.74
CA LEU A 5 -13.82 -2.20 -6.90
C LEU A 5 -12.77 -1.97 -5.78
N GLY A 6 -11.60 -2.62 -5.86
CA GLY A 6 -10.60 -2.54 -4.80
C GLY A 6 -10.96 -3.29 -3.51
N ALA A 7 -12.03 -4.06 -3.49
CA ALA A 7 -12.56 -4.72 -2.30
C ALA A 7 -12.24 -6.22 -2.29
N GLY A 8 -11.44 -6.66 -1.33
CA GLY A 8 -11.14 -8.09 -1.13
C GLY A 8 -9.72 -8.37 -0.69
N ALA A 9 -9.54 -9.52 -0.05
CA ALA A 9 -8.24 -10.00 0.42
C ALA A 9 -7.45 -10.81 -0.63
N ASN A 10 -8.02 -10.97 -1.82
CA ASN A 10 -7.41 -11.66 -2.95
C ASN A 10 -7.51 -10.78 -4.20
N THR A 11 -6.39 -10.61 -4.90
CA THR A 11 -6.36 -9.80 -6.12
C THR A 11 -6.82 -10.62 -7.31
N ARG A 12 -8.09 -10.39 -7.69
CA ARG A 12 -8.74 -11.01 -8.84
C ARG A 12 -9.85 -10.10 -9.37
N ASN A 13 -9.97 -9.97 -10.68
CA ASN A 13 -11.09 -9.29 -11.32
C ASN A 13 -11.38 -9.87 -12.72
N PRO A 14 -12.55 -9.57 -13.31
CA PRO A 14 -12.95 -10.12 -14.61
C PRO A 14 -12.09 -9.62 -15.78
N VAL A 15 -11.44 -8.46 -15.67
CA VAL A 15 -10.67 -7.84 -16.76
C VAL A 15 -9.28 -8.47 -16.89
N TRP A 16 -8.57 -8.63 -15.77
CA TRP A 16 -7.18 -9.04 -15.73
C TRP A 16 -6.95 -10.42 -15.09
N GLY A 17 -8.02 -11.06 -14.62
CA GLY A 17 -7.92 -12.32 -13.91
C GLY A 17 -7.29 -12.21 -12.52
N ALA A 18 -6.65 -13.26 -12.06
CA ALA A 18 -5.98 -13.30 -10.77
C ALA A 18 -4.51 -12.88 -10.88
N THR A 19 -4.00 -12.19 -9.86
CA THR A 19 -2.56 -11.97 -9.69
C THR A 19 -1.99 -13.14 -8.90
N GLY A 20 -1.11 -13.90 -9.52
CA GLY A 20 -0.40 -15.02 -8.89
C GLY A 20 0.64 -14.54 -7.89
N ASN A 21 0.94 -15.38 -6.91
CA ASN A 21 2.04 -15.16 -5.99
C ASN A 21 3.38 -15.36 -6.73
N PRO A 22 4.38 -14.48 -6.60
CA PRO A 22 5.66 -14.63 -7.29
C PRO A 22 6.43 -15.92 -6.97
N PHE A 23 6.24 -16.48 -5.78
CA PHE A 23 6.91 -17.72 -5.36
C PHE A 23 6.17 -18.98 -5.82
N ASP A 24 4.84 -18.90 -5.97
CA ASP A 24 3.99 -19.98 -6.49
C ASP A 24 2.78 -19.37 -7.22
N PRO A 25 2.82 -19.24 -8.55
CA PRO A 25 1.75 -18.63 -9.33
C PRO A 25 0.38 -19.33 -9.24
N ALA A 26 0.31 -20.55 -8.70
CA ALA A 26 -0.96 -21.22 -8.43
C ALA A 26 -1.68 -20.63 -7.20
N LEU A 27 -0.94 -19.94 -6.34
CA LEU A 27 -1.46 -19.20 -5.19
C LEU A 27 -1.75 -17.75 -5.55
N ASN A 28 -2.69 -17.13 -4.86
CA ASN A 28 -3.00 -15.72 -5.04
C ASN A 28 -2.02 -14.82 -4.27
N ALA A 29 -1.64 -13.69 -4.84
CA ALA A 29 -0.76 -12.68 -4.23
C ALA A 29 -1.32 -11.99 -2.98
N GLY A 30 -2.57 -12.29 -2.61
CA GLY A 30 -3.28 -11.53 -1.59
C GLY A 30 -3.90 -10.25 -2.16
N GLY A 31 -4.43 -9.40 -1.30
CA GLY A 31 -5.10 -8.18 -1.73
C GLY A 31 -5.45 -7.22 -0.57
N SER A 32 -5.93 -6.05 -0.94
CA SER A 32 -6.27 -5.60 -2.29
C SER A 32 -5.07 -5.07 -3.10
N SER A 33 -3.94 -4.73 -2.48
CA SER A 33 -2.73 -4.22 -3.18
C SER A 33 -1.84 -5.36 -3.72
N GLY A 34 -2.43 -6.46 -4.20
CA GLY A 34 -1.68 -7.64 -4.63
C GLY A 34 -0.84 -7.44 -5.89
N GLY A 35 -1.31 -6.59 -6.81
CA GLY A 35 -0.52 -6.23 -7.99
C GLY A 35 0.75 -5.46 -7.64
N SER A 36 0.69 -4.53 -6.67
CA SER A 36 1.85 -3.81 -6.16
C SER A 36 2.84 -4.77 -5.50
N ALA A 37 2.36 -5.66 -4.63
CA ALA A 37 3.20 -6.62 -3.94
C ALA A 37 3.89 -7.60 -4.92
N ALA A 38 3.15 -8.13 -5.88
CA ALA A 38 3.71 -9.02 -6.89
C ALA A 38 4.75 -8.32 -7.78
N ALA A 39 4.49 -7.07 -8.19
CA ALA A 39 5.43 -6.30 -9.01
C ALA A 39 6.73 -6.02 -8.25
N LEU A 40 6.67 -5.67 -6.97
CA LEU A 40 7.85 -5.50 -6.12
C LEU A 40 8.65 -6.79 -5.99
N ALA A 41 7.99 -7.90 -5.67
CA ALA A 41 8.64 -9.19 -5.48
C ALA A 41 9.26 -9.75 -6.78
N CYS A 42 8.76 -9.32 -7.94
CA CYS A 42 9.32 -9.65 -9.26
C CYS A 42 10.34 -8.63 -9.75
N ASP A 43 10.83 -7.71 -8.94
CA ASP A 43 11.78 -6.65 -9.34
C ASP A 43 11.29 -5.73 -10.49
N MET A 44 9.99 -5.66 -10.72
CA MET A 44 9.43 -4.84 -11.81
C MET A 44 9.43 -3.34 -11.48
N LEU A 45 9.34 -3.00 -10.18
CA LEU A 45 9.29 -1.62 -9.67
C LEU A 45 10.11 -1.50 -8.39
N PRO A 46 10.75 -0.35 -8.15
CA PRO A 46 11.53 -0.14 -6.91
C PRO A 46 10.64 0.09 -5.69
N VAL A 47 9.57 0.86 -5.84
CA VAL A 47 8.59 1.18 -4.79
C VAL A 47 7.18 1.19 -5.38
N CYS A 48 6.19 0.94 -4.55
CA CYS A 48 4.77 1.00 -4.91
C CYS A 48 3.96 1.66 -3.80
N THR A 49 2.77 2.12 -4.15
CA THR A 49 1.76 2.50 -3.18
C THR A 49 0.68 1.44 -3.08
N GLY A 50 -0.02 1.45 -1.95
CA GLY A 50 -1.22 0.66 -1.73
C GLY A 50 -2.18 1.36 -0.78
N SER A 51 -3.25 0.70 -0.47
CA SER A 51 -4.21 1.15 0.54
C SER A 51 -4.52 0.02 1.52
N ASP A 52 -4.98 0.36 2.71
CA ASP A 52 -5.27 -0.62 3.75
C ASP A 52 -6.50 -0.19 4.56
N THR A 53 -7.61 -0.87 4.33
CA THR A 53 -8.84 -0.74 5.13
C THR A 53 -8.92 -1.88 6.14
N GLY A 54 -8.60 -3.10 5.72
CA GLY A 54 -8.67 -4.31 6.53
C GLY A 54 -7.44 -5.22 6.39
N GLY A 55 -6.28 -4.68 5.98
CA GLY A 55 -5.05 -5.44 5.78
C GLY A 55 -4.50 -5.37 4.35
N SER A 56 -5.05 -4.53 3.50
CA SER A 56 -4.75 -4.54 2.06
C SER A 56 -3.34 -4.07 1.65
N LEU A 57 -2.55 -3.48 2.54
CA LEU A 57 -1.09 -3.33 2.41
C LEU A 57 -0.38 -4.58 2.96
N ARG A 58 -0.75 -5.00 4.16
CA ARG A 58 -0.06 -6.01 4.96
C ARG A 58 -0.27 -7.45 4.46
N ILE A 59 -1.50 -7.79 4.06
CA ILE A 59 -1.83 -9.13 3.54
C ILE A 59 -1.00 -9.47 2.30
N PRO A 60 -1.02 -8.67 1.21
CA PRO A 60 -0.23 -9.00 0.04
C PRO A 60 1.27 -8.90 0.29
N ALA A 61 1.73 -7.97 1.13
CA ALA A 61 3.14 -7.87 1.49
C ALA A 61 3.65 -9.15 2.16
N SER A 62 2.91 -9.69 3.14
CA SER A 62 3.29 -10.93 3.82
C SER A 62 3.27 -12.15 2.89
N LYS A 63 2.37 -12.18 1.91
CA LYS A 63 2.26 -13.28 0.95
C LYS A 63 3.35 -13.25 -0.12
N CYS A 64 3.78 -12.06 -0.52
CA CYS A 64 4.77 -11.85 -1.59
C CYS A 64 6.20 -11.58 -1.06
N GLY A 65 6.43 -11.62 0.25
CA GLY A 65 7.76 -11.44 0.84
C GLY A 65 8.32 -10.03 0.68
N VAL A 66 7.47 -9.01 0.71
CA VAL A 66 7.85 -7.59 0.60
C VAL A 66 7.38 -6.81 1.82
N VAL A 67 7.77 -5.55 1.95
CA VAL A 67 7.33 -4.66 3.02
C VAL A 67 6.08 -3.91 2.59
N GLY A 68 5.04 -3.97 3.41
CA GLY A 68 3.82 -3.17 3.26
C GLY A 68 3.52 -2.47 4.58
N PHE A 69 3.67 -1.15 4.60
CA PHE A 69 3.53 -0.35 5.81
C PHE A 69 2.17 0.32 5.87
N ARG A 70 1.38 0.00 6.91
CA ARG A 70 0.14 0.71 7.21
C ARG A 70 0.44 1.88 8.15
N PRO A 71 0.44 3.14 7.66
CA PRO A 71 0.67 4.31 8.51
C PRO A 71 -0.54 4.58 9.42
N SER A 72 -0.32 5.44 10.42
CA SER A 72 -1.41 6.05 11.17
C SER A 72 -2.31 6.87 10.24
N PRO A 73 -3.63 6.92 10.50
CA PRO A 73 -4.54 7.75 9.71
C PRO A 73 -4.07 9.21 9.65
N GLY A 74 -4.00 9.76 8.44
CA GLY A 74 -3.57 11.15 8.22
C GLY A 74 -2.06 11.35 8.07
N LEU A 75 -1.21 10.36 8.41
CA LEU A 75 0.22 10.48 8.21
C LEU A 75 0.59 10.62 6.73
N VAL A 76 -0.02 9.81 5.88
CA VAL A 76 0.01 9.98 4.42
C VAL A 76 -1.34 10.52 3.99
N PRO A 77 -1.40 11.76 3.45
CA PRO A 77 -2.65 12.39 3.06
C PRO A 77 -3.37 11.63 1.94
N ASN A 78 -4.68 11.60 2.02
CA ASN A 78 -5.54 11.03 0.98
C ASN A 78 -6.64 12.02 0.58
N SER A 79 -6.37 12.84 -0.42
CA SER A 79 -7.29 13.85 -0.95
C SER A 79 -8.55 13.27 -1.61
N ARG A 80 -8.58 11.96 -1.86
CA ARG A 80 -9.73 11.26 -2.45
C ARG A 80 -10.48 10.40 -1.44
N ARG A 81 -10.36 10.70 -0.16
CA ARG A 81 -11.10 10.01 0.90
C ARG A 81 -12.60 10.25 0.74
N LEU A 82 -13.37 9.19 0.52
CA LEU A 82 -14.81 9.27 0.31
C LEU A 82 -15.56 9.81 1.53
N LEU A 83 -15.11 9.40 2.72
CA LEU A 83 -15.64 9.89 3.99
C LEU A 83 -14.50 10.60 4.72
N GLY A 84 -14.42 11.92 4.60
CA GLY A 84 -13.26 12.73 5.01
C GLY A 84 -12.75 12.45 6.43
N TRP A 85 -13.63 12.22 7.39
CA TRP A 85 -13.30 12.02 8.80
C TRP A 85 -13.16 10.54 9.21
N THR A 86 -13.23 9.59 8.30
CA THR A 86 -13.07 8.18 8.66
C THR A 86 -11.59 7.76 8.71
N PRO A 87 -11.11 7.18 9.83
CA PRO A 87 -9.73 6.72 9.96
C PRO A 87 -9.53 5.27 9.48
N ILE A 88 -10.57 4.62 8.95
CA ILE A 88 -10.54 3.17 8.67
C ILE A 88 -9.58 2.86 7.52
N SER A 89 -9.66 3.64 6.43
CA SER A 89 -8.83 3.43 5.24
C SER A 89 -7.65 4.38 5.21
N VAL A 90 -6.48 3.85 4.96
CA VAL A 90 -5.23 4.61 4.77
C VAL A 90 -4.58 4.25 3.45
N VAL A 91 -3.78 5.16 2.92
CA VAL A 91 -2.82 4.89 1.85
C VAL A 91 -1.43 4.77 2.47
N GLY A 92 -0.56 3.98 1.87
CA GLY A 92 0.77 3.78 2.43
C GLY A 92 1.77 3.21 1.44
N PRO A 93 3.06 3.23 1.84
CA PRO A 93 4.15 2.75 1.01
C PRO A 93 4.27 1.23 1.04
N MET A 94 4.82 0.72 -0.07
CA MET A 94 5.26 -0.67 -0.21
C MET A 94 6.63 -0.67 -0.89
N GLY A 95 7.57 -1.43 -0.36
CA GLY A 95 8.93 -1.58 -0.89
C GLY A 95 9.41 -3.02 -0.78
N ARG A 96 10.55 -3.32 -1.41
CA ARG A 96 11.19 -4.64 -1.27
C ARG A 96 11.84 -4.80 0.09
N ASP A 97 12.30 -3.70 0.66
CA ASP A 97 12.91 -3.65 1.99
C ASP A 97 12.41 -2.45 2.80
N VAL A 98 12.93 -2.33 4.02
CA VAL A 98 12.54 -1.27 4.95
C VAL A 98 13.05 0.09 4.49
N ALA A 99 14.25 0.17 3.90
CA ALA A 99 14.84 1.44 3.47
C ALA A 99 14.04 2.07 2.32
N ASP A 100 13.69 1.29 1.29
CA ASP A 100 12.83 1.74 0.19
C ASP A 100 11.45 2.20 0.70
N THR A 101 10.87 1.44 1.64
CA THR A 101 9.57 1.75 2.23
C THR A 101 9.62 3.04 3.05
N ALA A 102 10.69 3.23 3.83
CA ALA A 102 10.92 4.42 4.64
C ALA A 102 11.17 5.67 3.77
N LEU A 103 11.95 5.54 2.69
CA LEU A 103 12.17 6.60 1.73
C LEU A 103 10.85 7.06 1.09
N GLN A 104 10.02 6.11 0.67
CA GLN A 104 8.70 6.44 0.12
C GLN A 104 7.78 7.07 1.16
N LEU A 105 7.83 6.60 2.42
CA LEU A 105 7.08 7.23 3.52
C LEU A 105 7.51 8.67 3.72
N ALA A 106 8.83 8.94 3.77
CA ALA A 106 9.38 10.29 3.88
C ALA A 106 8.90 11.21 2.74
N ALA A 107 8.79 10.67 1.52
CA ALA A 107 8.34 11.43 0.35
C ALA A 107 6.82 11.69 0.32
N THR A 108 6.03 10.93 1.09
CA THR A 108 4.56 10.97 1.00
C THR A 108 3.88 11.39 2.31
N ALA A 109 4.58 11.37 3.43
CA ALA A 109 4.04 11.82 4.71
C ALA A 109 3.98 13.35 4.78
N GLY A 110 2.99 13.88 5.49
CA GLY A 110 2.86 15.32 5.73
C GLY A 110 1.43 15.81 5.79
N GLU A 111 1.28 17.13 5.75
CA GLU A 111 -0.02 17.80 5.80
C GLU A 111 -0.54 18.13 4.41
N SER A 112 -1.84 18.02 4.23
CA SER A 112 -2.56 18.44 3.03
C SER A 112 -3.90 19.05 3.38
N ILE A 113 -4.16 20.24 2.88
CA ILE A 113 -5.46 20.93 3.06
C ILE A 113 -6.65 20.11 2.51
N ALA A 114 -6.40 19.17 1.62
CA ALA A 114 -7.42 18.33 1.03
C ALA A 114 -7.76 17.07 1.84
N ASP A 115 -7.01 16.76 2.91
CA ASP A 115 -7.31 15.65 3.82
C ASP A 115 -7.45 16.15 5.26
N PRO A 116 -8.68 16.18 5.81
CA PRO A 116 -8.91 16.72 7.16
C PRO A 116 -8.27 15.90 8.28
N LEU A 117 -7.78 14.69 8.00
CA LEU A 117 -7.06 13.87 8.98
C LEU A 117 -5.55 14.12 8.95
N SER A 118 -5.03 14.79 7.92
CA SER A 118 -3.59 15.02 7.80
C SER A 118 -3.07 16.04 8.83
N TYR A 119 -1.81 15.93 9.14
CA TYR A 119 -1.16 16.79 10.13
C TYR A 119 0.31 17.03 9.78
N ALA A 120 0.85 18.13 10.28
CA ALA A 120 2.24 18.47 10.09
C ALA A 120 3.16 17.49 10.82
N ILE A 121 4.21 17.03 10.15
CA ILE A 121 5.20 16.12 10.68
C ILE A 121 6.55 16.36 10.01
N ASP A 122 7.63 16.08 10.71
CA ASP A 122 8.97 16.00 10.11
C ASP A 122 9.09 14.69 9.32
N ALA A 123 8.72 14.72 8.07
CA ALA A 123 8.75 13.54 7.19
C ALA A 123 10.17 13.04 6.93
N LEU A 124 11.20 13.91 7.01
CA LEU A 124 12.59 13.53 6.77
C LEU A 124 13.15 12.62 7.88
N ALA A 125 12.54 12.61 9.07
CA ALA A 125 12.88 11.68 10.12
C ALA A 125 12.72 10.21 9.71
N PHE A 126 11.85 9.91 8.74
CA PHE A 126 11.69 8.55 8.21
C PHE A 126 12.79 8.14 7.21
N ALA A 127 13.50 9.10 6.61
CA ALA A 127 14.56 8.82 5.64
C ALA A 127 15.91 8.47 6.29
N SER A 128 16.04 8.59 7.61
CA SER A 128 17.29 8.38 8.36
C SER A 128 17.42 6.98 8.97
N THR A 129 16.75 6.00 8.40
CA THR A 129 16.79 4.58 8.85
C THR A 129 17.85 3.77 8.14
#